data_94b6e2b9c77b70c95c99963fcbb635a7
#
_entry.id   94b6e2b9c77b70c95c99963fcbb635a7
#
_cell.length_a   1.000
_cell.length_b   1.000
_cell.length_c   1.000
_cell.angle_alpha   90.00
_cell.angle_beta   90.00
_cell.angle_gamma   90.00
#
_symmetry.space_group_name_H-M   'P 1'
#
loop_
_entity.id
_entity.type
_entity.pdbx_description
1 polymer ?
#
loop_
_entity_poly.entity_id
_entity_poly.type
_entity_poly.pdbx_seq_one_letter_code
_entity_poly.pdbx_strand_id
1 'polypeptide(L)'
;TNTLSLEDHVSVIEEISIKHPSLCISFTIGNGKTPLDANIQAYQARKNEKFLVKKFQIYGEVNNILENSSLNDKKVKILHIDINDSSGFGNHLSPYETTIKVMKSYVLLMDKFLEKNSLTFFLGGDNFMIIAADLLEKDEISALLNSISYELDIKFNCGIGLGRTSRDSAKNATEALDFIRKLRKKGQNIPIYEIK
;
A
#
# COMPACT_ATOMS: atom_id res chain seq x y z
N THR A 1 8.24 -6.02 -1.31
CA THR A 1 9.06 -6.81 -2.27
C THR A 1 9.87 -7.89 -1.55
N ASN A 2 9.20 -8.85 -0.94
CA ASN A 2 9.85 -9.95 -0.22
C ASN A 2 10.52 -11.02 -1.12
N THR A 3 10.51 -10.82 -2.44
CA THR A 3 11.04 -11.78 -3.44
C THR A 3 12.10 -11.19 -4.37
N LEU A 4 12.43 -9.90 -4.26
CA LEU A 4 13.44 -9.28 -5.11
C LEU A 4 14.83 -9.44 -4.48
N SER A 5 15.77 -9.93 -5.28
CA SER A 5 17.19 -10.02 -4.92
C SER A 5 17.90 -8.65 -5.05
N LEU A 6 19.15 -8.57 -4.59
CA LEU A 6 19.96 -7.37 -4.82
C LEU A 6 20.25 -7.17 -6.31
N GLU A 7 20.47 -8.26 -7.05
CA GLU A 7 20.69 -8.26 -8.49
C GLU A 7 19.49 -7.70 -9.25
N ASP A 8 18.27 -8.04 -8.83
CA ASP A 8 17.05 -7.48 -9.42
C ASP A 8 17.01 -5.95 -9.26
N HIS A 9 17.36 -5.43 -8.07
CA HIS A 9 17.41 -3.99 -7.83
C HIS A 9 18.49 -3.30 -8.67
N VAL A 10 19.67 -3.93 -8.83
CA VAL A 10 20.74 -3.42 -9.71
C VAL A 10 20.26 -3.38 -11.16
N SER A 11 19.65 -4.45 -11.65
CA SER A 11 19.15 -4.54 -13.03
C SER A 11 18.12 -3.45 -13.33
N VAL A 12 17.22 -3.17 -12.38
CA VAL A 12 16.22 -2.09 -12.53
C VAL A 12 16.88 -0.71 -12.63
N ILE A 13 17.88 -0.41 -11.79
CA ILE A 13 18.63 0.87 -11.89
C ILE A 13 19.39 0.99 -13.21
N GLU A 14 20.04 -0.08 -13.64
CA GLU A 14 20.78 -0.09 -14.91
C GLU A 14 19.83 0.17 -16.09
N GLU A 15 18.69 -0.52 -16.13
CA GLU A 15 17.69 -0.32 -17.19
C GLU A 15 17.16 1.12 -17.23
N ILE A 16 16.84 1.69 -16.06
CA ILE A 16 16.37 3.08 -15.99
C ILE A 16 17.47 4.05 -16.39
N SER A 17 18.72 3.83 -15.96
CA SER A 17 19.87 4.68 -16.30
C SER A 17 20.19 4.68 -17.79
N ILE A 18 19.99 3.54 -18.47
CA ILE A 18 20.14 3.44 -19.94
C ILE A 18 19.02 4.22 -20.65
N LYS A 19 17.77 4.06 -20.22
CA LYS A 19 16.63 4.72 -20.84
C LYS A 19 16.54 6.22 -20.53
N HIS A 20 17.06 6.61 -19.37
CA HIS A 20 16.96 7.98 -18.85
C HIS A 20 18.29 8.44 -18.23
N PRO A 21 19.33 8.68 -19.05
CA PRO A 21 20.69 8.94 -18.55
C PRO A 21 20.84 10.25 -17.76
N SER A 22 19.89 11.15 -17.87
CA SER A 22 19.87 12.42 -17.10
C SER A 22 19.28 12.25 -15.68
N LEU A 23 18.68 11.10 -15.34
CA LEU A 23 18.10 10.87 -14.02
C LEU A 23 19.14 10.33 -13.05
N CYS A 24 19.31 11.01 -11.92
CA CYS A 24 20.00 10.47 -10.75
C CYS A 24 19.03 9.70 -9.88
N ILE A 25 19.17 8.38 -9.83
CA ILE A 25 18.29 7.50 -9.06
C ILE A 25 19.08 6.84 -7.95
N SER A 26 18.47 6.73 -6.77
CA SER A 26 19.00 5.92 -5.68
C SER A 26 17.88 5.02 -5.13
N PHE A 27 18.24 3.83 -4.69
CA PHE A 27 17.32 2.93 -3.99
C PHE A 27 17.68 2.83 -2.53
N THR A 28 16.65 2.69 -1.72
CA THR A 28 16.80 2.41 -0.30
C THR A 28 15.97 1.19 0.03
N ILE A 29 16.61 0.17 0.58
CA ILE A 29 16.01 -1.13 0.91
C ILE A 29 15.94 -1.23 2.43
N GLY A 30 14.74 -1.39 2.95
CA GLY A 30 14.50 -1.66 4.37
C GLY A 30 13.87 -3.03 4.56
N ASN A 31 14.26 -3.68 5.64
CA ASN A 31 13.70 -4.95 6.07
C ASN A 31 13.10 -4.78 7.47
N GLY A 32 11.87 -5.25 7.69
CA GLY A 32 11.18 -5.09 8.96
C GLY A 32 10.07 -6.12 9.14
N LYS A 33 9.63 -6.28 10.39
CA LYS A 33 8.49 -7.15 10.73
C LYS A 33 7.16 -6.57 10.26
N THR A 34 7.11 -5.25 10.13
CA THR A 34 5.94 -4.52 9.64
C THR A 34 6.34 -3.60 8.48
N PRO A 35 5.39 -3.12 7.66
CA PRO A 35 5.65 -2.12 6.63
C PRO A 35 6.30 -0.84 7.18
N LEU A 36 5.87 -0.37 8.35
CA LEU A 36 6.44 0.81 9.01
C LEU A 36 7.89 0.55 9.43
N ASP A 37 8.21 -0.60 10.05
CA ASP A 37 9.57 -0.96 10.42
C ASP A 37 10.49 -0.97 9.20
N ALA A 38 10.05 -1.60 8.10
CA ALA A 38 10.81 -1.63 6.86
C ALA A 38 11.08 -0.22 6.31
N ASN A 39 10.09 0.67 6.36
CA ASN A 39 10.24 2.06 5.94
C ASN A 39 11.24 2.83 6.82
N ILE A 40 11.17 2.65 8.14
CA ILE A 40 12.11 3.26 9.09
C ILE A 40 13.54 2.76 8.84
N GLN A 41 13.73 1.46 8.64
CA GLN A 41 15.04 0.89 8.34
C GLN A 41 15.60 1.40 7.01
N ALA A 42 14.78 1.51 5.97
CA ALA A 42 15.17 2.12 4.71
C ALA A 42 15.65 3.56 4.91
N TYR A 43 14.88 4.39 5.64
CA TYR A 43 15.27 5.77 5.96
C TYR A 43 16.61 5.82 6.71
N GLN A 44 16.79 5.00 7.75
CA GLN A 44 18.01 4.97 8.56
C GLN A 44 19.21 4.52 7.73
N ALA A 45 19.05 3.54 6.84
CA ALA A 45 20.12 3.10 5.97
C ALA A 45 20.59 4.22 5.04
N ARG A 46 19.67 5.02 4.50
CA ARG A 46 20.00 6.21 3.70
C ARG A 46 20.69 7.27 4.53
N LYS A 47 20.15 7.60 5.70
CA LYS A 47 20.68 8.62 6.61
C LYS A 47 22.11 8.30 7.06
N ASN A 48 22.41 7.02 7.31
CA ASN A 48 23.70 6.54 7.80
C ASN A 48 24.63 6.10 6.66
N GLU A 49 24.30 6.40 5.41
CA GLU A 49 25.09 6.04 4.22
C GLU A 49 25.49 4.55 4.16
N LYS A 50 24.63 3.66 4.61
CA LYS A 50 24.85 2.20 4.55
C LYS A 50 24.66 1.70 3.12
N PHE A 51 25.75 1.70 2.35
CA PHE A 51 25.74 1.23 0.96
C PHE A 51 25.74 -0.29 0.87
N LEU A 52 24.79 -0.83 0.09
CA LEU A 52 24.86 -2.20 -0.44
C LEU A 52 25.62 -2.23 -1.76
N VAL A 53 25.37 -1.27 -2.66
CA VAL A 53 26.09 -1.09 -3.91
C VAL A 53 26.34 0.39 -4.13
N LYS A 54 27.56 0.84 -3.82
CA LYS A 54 27.92 2.27 -3.88
C LYS A 54 27.82 2.85 -5.30
N LYS A 55 28.24 2.08 -6.33
CA LYS A 55 28.19 2.50 -7.74
C LYS A 55 26.77 2.93 -8.16
N PHE A 56 25.74 2.23 -7.67
CA PHE A 56 24.34 2.47 -8.02
C PHE A 56 23.57 3.22 -6.93
N GLN A 57 24.25 3.71 -5.90
CA GLN A 57 23.63 4.37 -4.76
C GLN A 57 22.44 3.55 -4.16
N ILE A 58 22.67 2.24 -4.01
CA ILE A 58 21.72 1.35 -3.31
C ILE A 58 22.14 1.29 -1.85
N TYR A 59 21.20 1.66 -0.97
CA TYR A 59 21.39 1.69 0.48
C TYR A 59 20.49 0.63 1.13
N GLY A 60 20.90 0.09 2.26
CA GLY A 60 20.06 -0.81 3.04
C GLY A 60 20.82 -1.97 3.64
N GLU A 61 20.05 -2.94 4.08
CA GLU A 61 20.53 -4.26 4.52
C GLU A 61 19.71 -5.32 3.80
N VAL A 62 20.38 -6.19 3.05
CA VAL A 62 19.78 -7.41 2.53
C VAL A 62 20.06 -8.50 3.55
N ASN A 63 19.10 -8.80 4.40
CA ASN A 63 19.15 -10.06 5.10
C ASN A 63 18.91 -11.15 4.05
N ASN A 64 19.79 -12.15 3.98
CA ASN A 64 19.60 -13.34 3.19
C ASN A 64 18.33 -14.07 3.70
N ILE A 65 17.17 -13.64 3.18
CA ILE A 65 15.85 -14.17 3.54
C ILE A 65 15.72 -15.65 3.14
N LEU A 66 16.68 -16.15 2.34
CA LEU A 66 16.71 -17.52 1.84
C LEU A 66 17.05 -18.60 2.91
N GLU A 67 17.55 -18.20 4.09
CA GLU A 67 17.95 -19.19 5.11
C GLU A 67 16.89 -19.49 6.19
N ASN A 68 15.79 -18.73 6.27
CA ASN A 68 14.73 -19.00 7.24
C ASN A 68 13.50 -19.59 6.56
N SER A 69 13.41 -20.89 6.54
CA SER A 69 12.29 -21.71 6.05
C SER A 69 10.92 -21.38 6.69
N SER A 70 10.89 -20.58 7.75
CA SER A 70 9.66 -20.10 8.40
C SER A 70 9.03 -18.86 7.73
N LEU A 71 9.71 -18.22 6.76
CA LEU A 71 9.20 -17.04 6.05
C LEU A 71 8.37 -17.39 4.80
N ASN A 72 8.44 -18.65 4.33
CA ASN A 72 7.71 -19.11 3.14
C ASN A 72 6.18 -19.13 3.32
N ASP A 73 5.66 -19.07 4.55
CA ASP A 73 4.23 -19.07 4.83
C ASP A 73 3.63 -17.67 5.11
N LYS A 74 4.47 -16.63 5.23
CA LYS A 74 3.97 -15.28 5.47
C LYS A 74 3.36 -14.68 4.21
N LYS A 75 2.08 -14.37 4.31
CA LYS A 75 1.35 -13.66 3.27
C LYS A 75 1.51 -12.15 3.42
N VAL A 76 1.64 -11.46 2.30
CA VAL A 76 1.52 -10.00 2.25
C VAL A 76 0.05 -9.66 2.26
N LYS A 77 -0.35 -8.63 3.02
CA LYS A 77 -1.72 -8.12 3.07
C LYS A 77 -1.75 -6.73 2.44
N ILE A 78 -2.54 -6.56 1.39
CA ILE A 78 -2.76 -5.28 0.73
C ILE A 78 -4.24 -4.97 0.73
N LEU A 79 -4.57 -3.70 1.02
CA LEU A 79 -5.93 -3.18 0.92
C LEU A 79 -5.98 -2.25 -0.29
N HIS A 80 -7.02 -2.40 -1.11
CA HIS A 80 -7.38 -1.44 -2.13
C HIS A 80 -8.70 -0.79 -1.70
N ILE A 81 -8.65 0.50 -1.48
CA ILE A 81 -9.78 1.28 -0.93
C ILE A 81 -10.21 2.30 -1.97
N ASP A 82 -11.52 2.45 -2.16
CA ASP A 82 -12.10 3.58 -2.86
C ASP A 82 -13.18 4.27 -2.02
N ILE A 83 -13.46 5.53 -2.36
CA ILE A 83 -14.60 6.24 -1.79
C ILE A 83 -15.86 5.79 -2.53
N ASN A 84 -16.81 5.22 -1.79
CA ASN A 84 -18.08 4.79 -2.35
C ASN A 84 -18.87 6.00 -2.86
N ASP A 85 -19.30 5.94 -4.13
CA ASP A 85 -20.09 6.99 -4.78
C ASP A 85 -19.41 8.36 -4.86
N SER A 86 -18.10 8.36 -5.07
CA SER A 86 -17.33 9.60 -5.31
C SER A 86 -17.89 10.42 -6.51
N SER A 87 -18.51 9.74 -7.49
CA SER A 87 -19.23 10.38 -8.58
C SER A 87 -20.49 11.14 -8.10
N GLY A 88 -21.11 10.72 -6.99
CA GLY A 88 -22.24 11.42 -6.36
C GLY A 88 -21.82 12.74 -5.71
N PHE A 89 -20.54 12.91 -5.35
CA PHE A 89 -20.03 14.19 -4.84
C PHE A 89 -20.23 15.34 -5.85
N GLY A 90 -20.08 15.06 -7.16
CA GLY A 90 -20.27 16.05 -8.22
C GLY A 90 -21.69 16.62 -8.31
N ASN A 91 -22.68 15.99 -7.67
CA ASN A 91 -24.04 16.50 -7.60
C ASN A 91 -24.27 17.54 -6.49
N HIS A 92 -23.37 17.57 -5.48
CA HIS A 92 -23.53 18.39 -4.27
C HIS A 92 -22.29 19.20 -3.90
N LEU A 93 -21.11 18.82 -4.42
CA LEU A 93 -19.83 19.46 -4.14
C LEU A 93 -19.18 19.96 -5.42
N SER A 94 -18.52 21.11 -5.34
CA SER A 94 -17.66 21.58 -6.43
C SER A 94 -16.44 20.66 -6.60
N PRO A 95 -15.77 20.66 -7.77
CA PRO A 95 -14.54 19.89 -7.97
C PRO A 95 -13.46 20.16 -6.92
N TYR A 96 -13.37 21.39 -6.44
CA TYR A 96 -12.43 21.79 -5.40
C TYR A 96 -12.79 21.16 -4.03
N GLU A 97 -14.06 21.22 -3.62
CA GLU A 97 -14.54 20.60 -2.38
C GLU A 97 -14.38 19.07 -2.42
N THR A 98 -14.66 18.45 -3.57
CA THR A 98 -14.40 17.01 -3.79
C THR A 98 -12.92 16.69 -3.58
N THR A 99 -12.01 17.49 -4.14
CA THR A 99 -10.55 17.31 -3.96
C THR A 99 -10.16 17.43 -2.49
N ILE A 100 -10.69 18.43 -1.77
CA ILE A 100 -10.44 18.59 -0.34
C ILE A 100 -10.90 17.34 0.43
N LYS A 101 -12.08 16.82 0.12
CA LYS A 101 -12.65 15.65 0.79
C LYS A 101 -11.80 14.40 0.56
N VAL A 102 -11.32 14.18 -0.68
CA VAL A 102 -10.39 13.10 -1.02
C VAL A 102 -9.06 13.24 -0.28
N MET A 103 -8.48 14.45 -0.24
CA MET A 103 -7.20 14.68 0.45
C MET A 103 -7.33 14.50 1.96
N LYS A 104 -8.42 14.95 2.58
CA LYS A 104 -8.72 14.70 4.00
C LYS A 104 -8.84 13.19 4.27
N SER A 105 -9.52 12.44 3.38
CA SER A 105 -9.61 10.99 3.48
C SER A 105 -8.22 10.33 3.46
N TYR A 106 -7.35 10.78 2.55
CA TYR A 106 -5.97 10.27 2.47
C TYR A 106 -5.19 10.53 3.76
N VAL A 107 -5.24 11.74 4.29
CA VAL A 107 -4.51 12.10 5.53
C VAL A 107 -5.01 11.26 6.71
N LEU A 108 -6.32 11.11 6.89
CA LEU A 108 -6.87 10.30 7.98
C LEU A 108 -6.56 8.81 7.80
N LEU A 109 -6.61 8.28 6.57
CA LEU A 109 -6.17 6.92 6.31
C LEU A 109 -4.68 6.73 6.65
N MET A 110 -3.81 7.68 6.26
CA MET A 110 -2.39 7.63 6.63
C MET A 110 -2.21 7.58 8.15
N ASP A 111 -2.84 8.49 8.86
CA ASP A 111 -2.71 8.64 10.32
C ASP A 111 -3.18 7.37 11.05
N LYS A 112 -4.41 6.95 10.80
CA LYS A 112 -5.01 5.78 11.47
C LYS A 112 -4.30 4.46 11.16
N PHE A 113 -3.89 4.24 9.91
CA PHE A 113 -3.18 3.02 9.54
C PHE A 113 -1.71 3.04 9.94
N LEU A 114 -1.08 4.22 10.09
CA LEU A 114 0.26 4.34 10.64
C LEU A 114 0.32 3.86 12.10
N GLU A 115 -0.69 4.20 12.93
CA GLU A 115 -0.84 3.70 14.30
C GLU A 115 -0.91 2.15 14.36
N LYS A 116 -1.27 1.52 13.25
CA LYS A 116 -1.32 0.06 13.05
C LYS A 116 -0.10 -0.49 12.29
N ASN A 117 1.01 0.23 12.27
CA ASN A 117 2.26 -0.15 11.60
C ASN A 117 2.10 -0.44 10.09
N SER A 118 1.11 0.16 9.47
CA SER A 118 0.74 0.01 8.06
C SER A 118 1.03 1.30 7.30
N LEU A 119 1.24 1.21 5.98
CA LEU A 119 1.57 2.36 5.14
C LEU A 119 0.49 2.56 4.08
N THR A 120 0.00 3.80 3.99
CA THR A 120 -1.04 4.21 3.03
C THR A 120 -0.43 5.00 1.89
N PHE A 121 -0.88 4.71 0.66
CA PHE A 121 -0.46 5.38 -0.57
C PHE A 121 -1.67 5.86 -1.35
N PHE A 122 -1.56 7.07 -1.93
CA PHE A 122 -2.56 7.63 -2.82
C PHE A 122 -2.31 7.14 -4.26
N LEU A 123 -3.31 6.51 -4.87
CA LEU A 123 -3.22 6.00 -6.24
C LEU A 123 -3.77 6.97 -7.28
N GLY A 124 -4.42 8.04 -6.85
CA GLY A 124 -5.09 9.00 -7.71
C GLY A 124 -6.62 8.87 -7.69
N GLY A 125 -7.30 9.93 -8.06
CA GLY A 125 -8.77 10.00 -7.99
C GLY A 125 -9.28 9.84 -6.57
N ASP A 126 -10.00 8.78 -6.32
CA ASP A 126 -10.57 8.41 -5.03
C ASP A 126 -10.00 7.08 -4.48
N ASN A 127 -8.88 6.64 -5.05
CA ASN A 127 -8.30 5.33 -4.77
C ASN A 127 -7.07 5.42 -3.88
N PHE A 128 -6.98 4.50 -2.91
CA PHE A 128 -5.89 4.38 -1.96
C PHE A 128 -5.42 2.92 -1.87
N MET A 129 -4.14 2.74 -1.62
CA MET A 129 -3.57 1.42 -1.35
C MET A 129 -2.93 1.43 0.03
N ILE A 130 -3.13 0.38 0.80
CA ILE A 130 -2.50 0.20 2.10
C ILE A 130 -1.70 -1.09 2.09
N ILE A 131 -0.42 -1.01 2.42
CA ILE A 131 0.37 -2.17 2.78
C ILE A 131 0.13 -2.38 4.27
N ALA A 132 -0.66 -3.39 4.61
CA ALA A 132 -1.11 -3.62 5.96
C ALA A 132 -0.12 -4.49 6.74
N ALA A 133 0.00 -4.24 8.04
CA ALA A 133 0.68 -5.15 8.95
C ALA A 133 -0.04 -6.50 8.99
N ASP A 134 0.73 -7.58 9.16
CA ASP A 134 0.23 -8.96 9.11
C ASP A 134 -0.89 -9.21 10.15
N LEU A 135 -0.70 -8.67 11.35
CA LEU A 135 -1.63 -8.84 12.48
C LEU A 135 -2.89 -7.97 12.41
N LEU A 136 -3.01 -7.07 11.44
CA LEU A 136 -4.18 -6.20 11.32
C LEU A 136 -5.36 -7.00 10.75
N GLU A 137 -6.34 -7.30 11.60
CA GLU A 137 -7.50 -8.13 11.26
C GLU A 137 -8.61 -7.35 10.54
N LYS A 138 -9.48 -8.08 9.83
CA LYS A 138 -10.58 -7.50 9.03
C LYS A 138 -11.51 -6.62 9.87
N ASP A 139 -11.81 -7.02 11.11
CA ASP A 139 -12.70 -6.29 11.99
C ASP A 139 -12.08 -4.97 12.45
N GLU A 140 -10.77 -4.93 12.70
CA GLU A 140 -10.03 -3.70 12.99
C GLU A 140 -10.01 -2.76 11.78
N ILE A 141 -9.77 -3.30 10.58
CA ILE A 141 -9.85 -2.54 9.33
C ILE A 141 -11.25 -1.92 9.20
N SER A 142 -12.29 -2.69 9.44
CA SER A 142 -13.67 -2.21 9.40
C SER A 142 -13.90 -1.07 10.39
N ALA A 143 -13.44 -1.23 11.63
CA ALA A 143 -13.58 -0.20 12.66
C ALA A 143 -12.87 1.10 12.30
N LEU A 144 -11.62 1.02 11.76
CA LEU A 144 -10.87 2.18 11.30
C LEU A 144 -11.60 2.91 10.16
N LEU A 145 -12.06 2.17 9.13
CA LEU A 145 -12.77 2.77 8.00
C LEU A 145 -14.10 3.38 8.42
N ASN A 146 -14.83 2.76 9.34
CA ASN A 146 -16.09 3.29 9.87
C ASN A 146 -15.85 4.59 10.67
N SER A 147 -14.78 4.65 11.47
CA SER A 147 -14.41 5.87 12.20
C SER A 147 -14.15 7.05 11.26
N ILE A 148 -13.36 6.83 10.20
CA ILE A 148 -13.06 7.86 9.19
C ILE A 148 -14.32 8.23 8.39
N SER A 149 -15.15 7.22 8.06
CA SER A 149 -16.42 7.42 7.36
C SER A 149 -17.35 8.35 8.12
N TYR A 150 -17.44 8.15 9.44
CA TYR A 150 -18.25 9.00 10.32
C TYR A 150 -17.72 10.43 10.39
N GLU A 151 -16.40 10.60 10.54
CA GLU A 151 -15.77 11.91 10.66
C GLU A 151 -15.92 12.76 9.39
N LEU A 152 -15.83 12.15 8.21
CA LEU A 152 -15.87 12.86 6.93
C LEU A 152 -17.22 12.82 6.23
N ASP A 153 -18.22 12.13 6.80
CA ASP A 153 -19.49 11.84 6.14
C ASP A 153 -19.27 11.28 4.71
N ILE A 154 -18.56 10.15 4.65
CA ILE A 154 -18.27 9.41 3.41
C ILE A 154 -18.41 7.91 3.68
N LYS A 155 -18.39 7.11 2.61
CA LYS A 155 -18.35 5.66 2.71
C LYS A 155 -17.17 5.13 1.93
N PHE A 156 -16.47 4.13 2.46
CA PHE A 156 -15.41 3.42 1.76
C PHE A 156 -15.89 2.04 1.31
N ASN A 157 -15.31 1.60 0.18
CA ASN A 157 -15.24 0.19 -0.18
C ASN A 157 -13.79 -0.26 -0.01
N CYS A 158 -13.57 -1.46 0.50
CA CYS A 158 -12.26 -2.00 0.76
C CYS A 158 -12.14 -3.44 0.29
N GLY A 159 -11.32 -3.66 -0.74
CA GLY A 159 -10.86 -4.99 -1.12
C GLY A 159 -9.60 -5.35 -0.34
N ILE A 160 -9.62 -6.48 0.36
CA ILE A 160 -8.46 -7.05 1.08
C ILE A 160 -7.91 -8.18 0.23
N GLY A 161 -6.63 -8.10 -0.11
CA GLY A 161 -5.92 -9.16 -0.83
C GLY A 161 -4.78 -9.72 0.00
N LEU A 162 -4.76 -11.06 0.13
CA LEU A 162 -3.64 -11.80 0.68
C LEU A 162 -2.96 -12.60 -0.43
N GLY A 163 -1.63 -12.63 -0.40
CA GLY A 163 -0.84 -13.37 -1.38
C GLY A 163 0.58 -13.61 -0.88
N ARG A 164 1.29 -14.53 -1.52
CA ARG A 164 2.72 -14.78 -1.21
C ARG A 164 3.62 -13.65 -1.68
N THR A 165 3.21 -12.92 -2.70
CA THR A 165 3.92 -11.76 -3.22
C THR A 165 3.06 -10.51 -3.11
N SER A 166 3.68 -9.33 -3.07
CA SER A 166 2.97 -8.05 -3.10
C SER A 166 2.13 -7.88 -4.37
N ARG A 167 2.59 -8.45 -5.50
CA ARG A 167 1.84 -8.43 -6.77
C ARG A 167 0.55 -9.23 -6.66
N ASP A 168 0.61 -10.45 -6.13
CA ASP A 168 -0.58 -11.29 -5.97
C ASP A 168 -1.56 -10.66 -4.99
N SER A 169 -1.06 -10.11 -3.88
CA SER A 169 -1.88 -9.42 -2.89
C SER A 169 -2.58 -8.20 -3.48
N ALA A 170 -1.87 -7.37 -4.26
CA ALA A 170 -2.45 -6.19 -4.91
C ALA A 170 -3.51 -6.59 -5.95
N LYS A 171 -3.25 -7.67 -6.72
CA LYS A 171 -4.23 -8.24 -7.65
C LYS A 171 -5.47 -8.72 -6.92
N ASN A 172 -5.32 -9.53 -5.87
CA ASN A 172 -6.42 -10.03 -5.06
C ASN A 172 -7.21 -8.89 -4.41
N ALA A 173 -6.54 -7.84 -3.92
CA ALA A 173 -7.22 -6.66 -3.35
C ALA A 173 -8.07 -5.92 -4.40
N THR A 174 -7.55 -5.78 -5.61
CA THR A 174 -8.29 -5.13 -6.71
C THR A 174 -9.48 -6.00 -7.15
N GLU A 175 -9.29 -7.31 -7.29
CA GLU A 175 -10.38 -8.23 -7.63
C GLU A 175 -11.48 -8.23 -6.53
N ALA A 176 -11.09 -8.14 -5.25
CA ALA A 176 -12.03 -8.02 -4.13
C ALA A 176 -12.84 -6.72 -4.21
N LEU A 177 -12.19 -5.59 -4.52
CA LEU A 177 -12.86 -4.30 -4.71
C LEU A 177 -13.83 -4.35 -5.92
N ASP A 178 -13.42 -4.93 -7.02
CA ASP A 178 -14.28 -5.09 -8.19
C ASP A 178 -15.47 -6.01 -7.92
N PHE A 179 -15.31 -7.02 -7.06
CA PHE A 179 -16.41 -7.85 -6.61
C PHE A 179 -17.44 -7.05 -5.79
N ILE A 180 -16.97 -6.21 -4.86
CA ILE A 180 -17.83 -5.27 -4.11
C ILE A 180 -18.66 -4.40 -5.06
N ARG A 181 -18.00 -3.80 -6.07
CA ARG A 181 -18.65 -2.95 -7.07
C ARG A 181 -19.73 -3.71 -7.88
N LYS A 182 -19.46 -4.99 -8.21
CA LYS A 182 -20.44 -5.85 -8.90
C LYS A 182 -21.64 -6.18 -8.03
N LEU A 183 -21.44 -6.45 -6.73
CA LEU A 183 -22.51 -6.72 -5.78
C LEU A 183 -23.39 -5.48 -5.58
N ARG A 184 -22.77 -4.30 -5.47
CA ARG A 184 -23.50 -3.04 -5.34
C ARG A 184 -24.44 -2.77 -6.53
N LYS A 185 -23.99 -3.07 -7.77
CA LYS A 185 -24.85 -2.97 -8.96
C LYS A 185 -26.06 -3.90 -8.91
N LYS A 186 -26.01 -4.95 -8.08
CA LYS A 186 -27.12 -5.89 -7.83
C LYS A 186 -27.94 -5.52 -6.58
N GLY A 187 -27.72 -4.35 -5.98
CA GLY A 187 -28.41 -3.89 -4.78
C GLY A 187 -27.90 -4.47 -3.47
N GLN A 188 -26.78 -5.19 -3.48
CA GLN A 188 -26.15 -5.75 -2.28
C GLN A 188 -25.01 -4.81 -1.82
N ASN A 189 -25.07 -4.34 -0.58
CA ASN A 189 -24.05 -3.43 -0.03
C ASN A 189 -23.13 -4.19 0.93
N ILE A 190 -21.97 -4.61 0.43
CA ILE A 190 -20.90 -5.20 1.21
C ILE A 190 -19.69 -4.25 1.09
N PRO A 191 -19.32 -3.52 2.16
CA PRO A 191 -18.26 -2.52 2.06
C PRO A 191 -16.86 -3.12 2.09
N ILE A 192 -16.67 -4.34 2.61
CA ILE A 192 -15.35 -4.98 2.75
C ILE A 192 -15.42 -6.43 2.30
N TYR A 193 -14.54 -6.81 1.38
CA TYR A 193 -14.40 -8.18 0.90
C TYR A 193 -12.93 -8.62 0.89
N GLU A 194 -12.67 -9.91 1.17
CA GLU A 194 -11.31 -10.48 1.24
C GLU A 194 -11.15 -11.62 0.24
N ILE A 195 -10.01 -11.62 -0.48
CA ILE A 195 -9.55 -12.71 -1.34
C ILE A 195 -8.17 -13.19 -0.85
N LYS A 196 -8.02 -14.53 -0.77
CA LYS A 196 -6.81 -15.22 -0.28
C LYS A 196 -6.10 -15.96 -1.38
#